data_0beb422789d62344f8982f316483de11
#
_entry.id   0beb422789d62344f8982f316483de11
#
_cell.length_a   1.000
_cell.length_b   1.000
_cell.length_c   1.000
_cell.angle_alpha   90.00
_cell.angle_beta   90.00
_cell.angle_gamma   90.00
#
_symmetry.space_group_name_H-M   'P 1'
#
loop_
_entity.id
_entity.type
_entity.pdbx_description
1 polymer ?
#
loop_
_entity_poly.entity_id
_entity_poly.type
_entity_poly.pdbx_seq_one_letter_code
_entity_poly.pdbx_strand_id
1 'polypeptide(L)' 'MPDEQLSVREREILVAVCRGLSNQEIADELFISKRTVDKHRANILEKTGCKNTASLVVYAIRNGIVEI' A
#
# COMPACT_ATOMS: atom_id res chain seq x y z
N MET A 1 8.47 5.92 -14.94
CA MET A 1 8.31 6.23 -13.52
C MET A 1 8.12 4.96 -12.73
N PRO A 2 8.92 4.74 -11.68
CA PRO A 2 8.84 3.47 -10.95
C PRO A 2 7.46 3.17 -10.38
N ASP A 3 6.69 4.18 -10.05
CA ASP A 3 5.40 4.03 -9.41
C ASP A 3 4.22 4.15 -10.36
N GLU A 4 4.48 4.14 -11.67
CA GLU A 4 3.39 4.24 -12.66
C GLU A 4 2.40 3.10 -12.54
N GLN A 5 2.87 1.96 -12.04
CA GLN A 5 2.01 0.79 -11.93
C GLN A 5 0.93 0.94 -10.87
N LEU A 6 1.14 1.83 -9.91
CA LEU A 6 0.22 2.00 -8.80
C LEU A 6 -0.74 3.16 -9.07
N SER A 7 -2.02 2.91 -8.80
CA SER A 7 -3.01 3.98 -8.87
C SER A 7 -2.83 4.92 -7.66
N VAL A 8 -3.49 6.08 -7.72
CA VAL A 8 -3.46 7.02 -6.60
C VAL A 8 -3.96 6.36 -5.33
N ARG A 9 -5.07 5.63 -5.43
CA ARG A 9 -5.63 4.94 -4.27
C ARG A 9 -4.68 3.88 -3.72
N GLU A 10 -4.02 3.14 -4.60
CA GLU A 10 -3.07 2.13 -4.18
C GLU A 10 -1.89 2.74 -3.44
N ARG A 11 -1.41 3.89 -3.92
CA ARG A 11 -0.32 4.59 -3.24
C ARG A 11 -0.76 5.08 -1.86
N GLU A 12 -1.99 5.57 -1.74
CA GLU A 12 -2.51 5.99 -0.45
C GLU A 12 -2.54 4.82 0.53
N ILE A 13 -2.96 3.67 0.06
CA ILE A 13 -3.00 2.48 0.89
C ILE A 13 -1.59 2.03 1.27
N LEU A 14 -0.67 2.06 0.32
CA LEU A 14 0.72 1.69 0.59
C LEU A 14 1.33 2.60 1.66
N VAL A 15 1.10 3.90 1.57
CA VAL A 15 1.59 4.84 2.58
C VAL A 15 1.01 4.51 3.95
N ALA A 16 -0.29 4.20 4.00
CA ALA A 16 -0.94 3.86 5.26
C ALA A 16 -0.38 2.56 5.84
N VAL A 17 -0.08 1.58 4.99
CA VAL A 17 0.57 0.34 5.44
C VAL A 17 1.93 0.65 6.05
N CYS A 18 2.69 1.54 5.45
CA CYS A 18 4.00 1.92 5.96
C CYS A 18 3.90 2.68 7.28
N ARG A 19 2.76 3.31 7.55
CA ARG A 19 2.50 3.97 8.83
C ARG A 19 2.10 2.99 9.92
N GLY A 20 1.97 1.73 9.58
CA GLY A 20 1.64 0.69 10.55
C GLY A 20 0.15 0.48 10.77
N LEU A 21 -0.70 1.02 9.91
CA LEU A 21 -2.14 0.86 10.07
C LEU A 21 -2.59 -0.52 9.61
N SER A 22 -3.57 -1.07 10.34
CA SER A 22 -4.22 -2.31 9.94
C SER A 22 -5.16 -2.04 8.76
N ASN A 23 -5.58 -3.11 8.08
CA ASN A 23 -6.53 -2.95 6.99
C ASN A 23 -7.83 -2.31 7.44
N GLN A 24 -8.29 -2.63 8.66
CA GLN A 24 -9.50 -2.02 9.18
C GLN A 24 -9.30 -0.53 9.43
N GLU A 25 -8.16 -0.16 9.97
CA GLU A 25 -7.84 1.25 10.22
C GLU A 25 -7.75 2.02 8.90
N ILE A 26 -7.14 1.42 7.89
CA ILE A 26 -7.06 2.04 6.57
C ILE A 26 -8.46 2.23 5.98
N ALA A 27 -9.30 1.20 6.09
CA ALA A 27 -10.66 1.27 5.58
C ALA A 27 -11.42 2.41 6.25
N ASP A 28 -11.28 2.54 7.56
CA ASP A 28 -11.96 3.60 8.32
C ASP A 28 -11.46 4.97 7.89
N GLU A 29 -10.16 5.13 7.73
CA GLU A 29 -9.57 6.42 7.37
C GLU A 29 -9.98 6.85 5.96
N LEU A 30 -10.07 5.91 5.03
CA LEU A 30 -10.38 6.22 3.63
C LEU A 30 -11.86 6.08 3.28
N PHE A 31 -12.68 5.73 4.26
CA PHE A 31 -14.13 5.57 4.09
C PHE A 31 -14.47 4.52 3.03
N ILE A 32 -13.75 3.40 3.06
CA ILE A 32 -14.01 2.27 2.17
C ILE A 32 -14.11 1.01 3.03
N SER A 33 -14.53 -0.10 2.43
CA SER A 33 -14.66 -1.34 3.20
C SER A 33 -13.29 -1.99 3.39
N LYS A 34 -13.16 -2.78 4.46
CA LYS A 34 -11.96 -3.57 4.70
C LYS A 34 -11.68 -4.49 3.51
N ARG A 35 -12.74 -5.05 2.94
CA ARG A 35 -12.62 -5.93 1.78
C ARG A 35 -11.96 -5.22 0.60
N THR A 36 -12.32 -3.96 0.39
CA THR A 36 -11.71 -3.16 -0.67
C THR A 36 -10.23 -2.92 -0.39
N VAL A 37 -9.88 -2.67 0.87
CA VAL A 37 -8.48 -2.52 1.26
C VAL A 37 -7.73 -3.81 0.99
N ASP A 38 -8.30 -4.96 1.39
CA ASP A 38 -7.68 -6.26 1.15
C ASP A 38 -7.38 -6.47 -0.33
N LYS A 39 -8.33 -6.10 -1.19
CA LYS A 39 -8.16 -6.23 -2.64
C LYS A 39 -7.05 -5.32 -3.16
N HIS A 40 -7.04 -4.07 -2.72
CA HIS A 40 -5.99 -3.14 -3.13
C HIS A 40 -4.62 -3.62 -2.67
N ARG A 41 -4.52 -4.15 -1.45
CA ARG A 41 -3.26 -4.66 -0.94
C ARG A 41 -2.76 -5.83 -1.79
N ALA A 42 -3.65 -6.76 -2.13
CA ALA A 42 -3.29 -7.89 -2.99
C ALA A 42 -2.77 -7.40 -4.34
N ASN A 43 -3.44 -6.41 -4.92
CA ASN A 43 -3.01 -5.85 -6.20
C ASN A 43 -1.65 -5.16 -6.09
N ILE A 44 -1.41 -4.46 -5.00
CA ILE A 44 -0.12 -3.81 -4.77
C ILE A 44 0.99 -4.84 -4.68
N LEU A 45 0.78 -5.92 -3.92
CA LEU A 45 1.76 -6.98 -3.81
C LEU A 45 2.09 -7.57 -5.17
N GLU A 46 1.07 -7.81 -5.98
CA GLU A 46 1.26 -8.37 -7.31
C GLU A 46 2.01 -7.41 -8.22
N LYS A 47 1.60 -6.15 -8.23
CA LYS A 47 2.21 -5.15 -9.11
C LYS A 47 3.66 -4.86 -8.76
N THR A 48 3.99 -4.91 -7.48
CA THR A 48 5.35 -4.61 -7.03
C THR A 48 6.25 -5.83 -6.98
N GLY A 49 5.68 -7.02 -7.09
CA GLY A 49 6.43 -8.26 -6.94
C GLY A 49 6.84 -8.55 -5.51
N CYS A 50 6.26 -7.87 -4.54
CA CYS A 50 6.58 -8.06 -3.14
C CYS A 50 5.84 -9.27 -2.58
N LYS A 51 6.44 -9.93 -1.60
CA LYS A 51 5.88 -11.15 -1.02
C LYS A 51 5.06 -10.88 0.24
N ASN A 52 5.36 -9.78 0.93
CA ASN A 52 4.74 -9.51 2.22
C ASN A 52 4.83 -8.03 2.54
N THR A 53 4.28 -7.65 3.69
CA THR A 53 4.25 -6.25 4.12
C THR A 53 5.65 -5.67 4.31
N ALA A 54 6.57 -6.45 4.86
CA ALA A 54 7.93 -5.95 5.06
C ALA A 54 8.59 -5.57 3.74
N SER A 55 8.41 -6.41 2.71
CA SER A 55 8.92 -6.11 1.37
C SER A 55 8.26 -4.87 0.79
N LEU A 56 6.97 -4.66 1.06
CA LEU A 56 6.28 -3.47 0.60
C LEU A 56 6.86 -2.20 1.21
N VAL A 57 7.19 -2.25 2.51
CA VAL A 57 7.79 -1.09 3.17
C VAL A 57 9.13 -0.74 2.51
N VAL A 58 9.95 -1.75 2.27
CA VAL A 58 11.25 -1.55 1.60
C VAL A 58 11.03 -0.96 0.20
N TYR A 59 10.07 -1.50 -0.53
CA TYR A 59 9.74 -0.99 -1.87
C TYR A 59 9.36 0.49 -1.80
N ALA A 60 8.51 0.86 -0.85
CA ALA A 60 8.03 2.23 -0.71
C ALA A 60 9.19 3.19 -0.40
N ILE A 61 10.11 2.76 0.45
CA ILE A 61 11.26 3.58 0.80
C ILE A 61 12.18 3.76 -0.40
N ARG A 62 12.48 2.67 -1.10
CA ARG A 62 13.37 2.71 -2.26
C ARG A 62 12.85 3.58 -3.39
N ASN A 63 11.55 3.65 -3.54
CA ASN A 63 10.92 4.40 -4.61
C ASN A 63 10.48 5.80 -4.19
N GLY A 64 10.85 6.22 -2.98
CA GLY A 64 10.54 7.55 -2.51
C GLY A 64 9.08 7.81 -2.22
N ILE A 65 8.29 6.74 -2.08
CA ILE A 65 6.86 6.88 -1.76
C ILE A 65 6.70 7.32 -0.31
N VAL A 66 7.56 6.80 0.57
CA VAL A 66 7.62 7.24 1.96
C VAL A 66 9.07 7.48 2.34
N GLU A 67 9.27 8.28 3.38
CA GLU A 67 10.59 8.57 3.93
C GLU A 67 10.68 8.04 5.34
N ILE A 68 11.88 7.65 5.73
CA ILE A 68 12.14 7.27 7.11
C ILE A 68 12.62 8.48 7.91
#